data_254d8ba8ae8acf48ef073849d5af71ee
#
_entry.id   254d8ba8ae8acf48ef073849d5af71ee
#
_cell.length_a   1.000
_cell.length_b   1.000
_cell.length_c   1.000
_cell.angle_alpha   90.00
_cell.angle_beta   90.00
_cell.angle_gamma   90.00
#
_symmetry.space_group_name_H-M   'P 1'
#
loop_
_entity.id
_entity.type
_entity.pdbx_description
1 polymer ?
#
loop_
_entity_poly.entity_id
_entity_poly.type
_entity_poly.pdbx_seq_one_letter_code
_entity_poly.pdbx_strand_id
1 'polypeptide(L)'
;VNHTTRSSRQGRIAALAGCALALAGPLPSAYAAVATAPAVPLKLQLPTLAPVTTCAALVNLDLTRYTDAKVTMKSAVVASASSQNYCTVTLTVAPANTVIMTLPLSGWSQRYVQSGCGGECGNVQATRAPSVSSGCAIVTDGSIAVAGTDMGHQGGGSPNGSWAANNPQAQIDFAYRAQHVTAQVAKALLQKFYGKAPAYSYFDGCSDGGREAMMAAQRYPTDFNGIIGGALVQDGVTQNTYHHGWNALSNQDDSGNYVLLAGRLPLLHQLVLNECDAIDGLADGLIDDPRQCHFKPADHVCADTTACLTAAEAGAAQRLHDGPVDANGVHYDHKISHEWGSELAWTLFVPTTTAGPSGSLNFVTSWYRYLGQPNQILTDWTVTKESLPLTPQGFWNAQANAVLLTADNPDLSAFHNNGGKMIIWHGWSDQHVTPQGALEYFSAIKDTMGQGVRDSFVKMYLFPGVYHCGGGEGPDAADLLSNMMNWVEAGATPGVVVASQSVNGTVTRTRPIYPFPTVARYNGNGADPNSYTSFHPLTVADTVDADDDYEWIGKTLYTPGHQSACVANGTQLVCNPATLPTSVTGL
;
A
#
# COMPACT_ATOMS: atom_id res chain seq x y z
N VAL A 1 8.43 60.38 23.47
CA VAL A 1 7.80 60.86 24.72
C VAL A 1 7.10 59.64 25.29
N ASN A 2 7.79 58.88 26.09
CA ASN A 2 7.77 58.69 27.56
C ASN A 2 6.38 58.30 28.12
N HIS A 3 6.34 57.23 28.74
CA HIS A 3 6.44 56.69 30.12
C HIS A 3 5.23 55.82 30.48
N THR A 4 5.44 54.68 30.89
CA THR A 4 5.62 54.03 32.25
C THR A 4 4.30 53.59 32.89
N THR A 5 4.26 52.34 33.22
CA THR A 5 4.43 51.53 34.45
C THR A 5 3.15 51.08 35.18
N ARG A 6 3.19 49.81 35.57
CA ARG A 6 2.72 49.15 36.84
C ARG A 6 1.22 49.09 37.09
N SER A 7 0.63 48.05 37.69
CA SER A 7 1.05 47.04 38.63
C SER A 7 -0.10 46.06 38.97
N SER A 8 0.28 44.84 39.23
CA SER A 8 -0.28 43.84 40.15
C SER A 8 -1.54 44.15 40.98
N ARG A 9 -2.43 43.14 41.10
CA ARG A 9 -2.91 42.69 42.43
C ARG A 9 -3.47 41.27 42.38
N GLN A 10 -2.92 40.47 43.27
CA GLN A 10 -3.41 39.18 43.77
C GLN A 10 -4.70 39.40 44.58
N GLY A 11 -5.61 38.43 44.53
CA GLY A 11 -6.71 38.30 45.46
C GLY A 11 -6.98 36.84 45.76
N ARG A 12 -6.73 36.45 46.98
CA ARG A 12 -6.89 35.11 47.56
C ARG A 12 -8.28 34.92 48.14
N ILE A 13 -8.69 33.62 48.23
CA ILE A 13 -9.45 32.94 49.30
C ILE A 13 -10.98 32.91 49.13
N ALA A 14 -11.53 31.71 49.04
CA ALA A 14 -12.27 31.07 50.15
C ALA A 14 -12.60 29.60 49.84
N ALA A 15 -12.16 28.73 50.73
CA ALA A 15 -12.58 27.34 50.82
C ALA A 15 -13.97 27.27 51.49
N LEU A 16 -14.83 26.39 50.96
CA LEU A 16 -15.99 25.88 51.71
C LEU A 16 -16.07 24.37 51.55
N ALA A 17 -15.95 23.72 52.67
CA ALA A 17 -16.12 22.27 52.85
C ALA A 17 -17.61 21.91 52.72
N GLY A 18 -17.90 20.82 52.01
CA GLY A 18 -19.24 20.24 51.92
C GLY A 18 -19.19 18.75 51.69
N CYS A 19 -19.56 18.05 52.71
CA CYS A 19 -19.99 16.64 52.86
C CYS A 19 -19.82 15.64 51.71
N ALA A 20 -18.99 14.64 51.98
CA ALA A 20 -18.93 13.38 51.28
C ALA A 20 -20.20 12.55 51.53
N LEU A 21 -20.98 12.28 50.48
CA LEU A 21 -21.88 11.13 50.41
C LEU A 21 -21.16 10.07 49.57
N ALA A 22 -20.75 8.99 50.21
CA ALA A 22 -20.25 7.80 49.55
C ALA A 22 -21.42 7.09 48.87
N LEU A 23 -21.53 7.26 47.55
CA LEU A 23 -22.30 6.39 46.69
C LEU A 23 -21.35 5.25 46.23
N ALA A 24 -21.65 4.05 46.70
CA ALA A 24 -21.01 2.83 46.19
C ALA A 24 -21.41 2.69 44.72
N GLY A 25 -20.50 3.10 43.82
CA GLY A 25 -20.59 2.83 42.40
C GLY A 25 -20.33 1.33 42.14
N PRO A 26 -20.91 0.76 41.08
CA PRO A 26 -20.64 -0.63 40.71
C PRO A 26 -19.12 -0.79 40.45
N LEU A 27 -18.60 -1.90 40.94
CA LEU A 27 -17.21 -2.35 40.68
C LEU A 27 -17.00 -2.33 39.17
N PRO A 28 -15.84 -1.84 38.65
CA PRO A 28 -15.54 -1.94 37.25
C PRO A 28 -15.56 -3.41 36.85
N SER A 29 -16.39 -3.75 35.89
CA SER A 29 -16.33 -5.04 35.19
C SER A 29 -14.87 -5.23 34.76
N ALA A 30 -14.26 -6.32 35.21
CA ALA A 30 -12.95 -6.70 34.72
C ALA A 30 -13.07 -6.85 33.20
N TYR A 31 -12.51 -5.93 32.44
CA TYR A 31 -12.30 -6.12 31.02
C TYR A 31 -11.48 -7.41 30.89
N ALA A 32 -12.06 -8.44 30.31
CA ALA A 32 -11.31 -9.59 29.89
C ALA A 32 -10.16 -9.07 29.02
N ALA A 33 -8.93 -9.43 29.35
CA ALA A 33 -7.78 -9.02 28.55
C ALA A 33 -7.99 -9.57 27.14
N VAL A 34 -8.04 -8.67 26.14
CA VAL A 34 -8.13 -9.08 24.74
C VAL A 34 -6.90 -9.92 24.43
N ALA A 35 -7.12 -11.11 23.88
CA ALA A 35 -6.02 -12.00 23.53
C ALA A 35 -5.11 -11.31 22.53
N THR A 36 -3.84 -11.11 22.89
CA THR A 36 -2.84 -10.56 21.96
C THR A 36 -2.62 -11.51 20.79
N ALA A 37 -2.31 -10.97 19.62
CA ALA A 37 -1.95 -11.78 18.47
C ALA A 37 -0.80 -12.73 18.83
N PRO A 38 -0.92 -14.04 18.53
CA PRO A 38 0.14 -14.99 18.86
C PRO A 38 1.40 -14.68 18.03
N ALA A 39 2.57 -14.73 18.69
CA ALA A 39 3.83 -14.62 17.99
C ALA A 39 4.01 -15.78 17.00
N VAL A 40 4.55 -15.49 15.82
CA VAL A 40 4.87 -16.48 14.78
C VAL A 40 6.35 -16.87 14.91
N PRO A 41 6.68 -18.02 15.53
CA PRO A 41 8.07 -18.43 15.67
C PRO A 41 8.65 -18.87 14.32
N LEU A 42 9.91 -18.49 14.07
CA LEU A 42 10.63 -18.99 12.90
C LEU A 42 10.98 -20.49 13.07
N LYS A 43 10.58 -21.29 12.08
CA LYS A 43 10.81 -22.74 12.07
C LYS A 43 12.25 -23.11 11.78
N LEU A 44 12.95 -22.31 10.92
CA LEU A 44 14.37 -22.49 10.63
C LEU A 44 15.20 -21.52 11.46
N GLN A 45 16.13 -22.06 12.27
CA GLN A 45 17.11 -21.29 13.00
C GLN A 45 18.46 -21.36 12.24
N LEU A 46 18.89 -20.23 11.69
CA LEU A 46 20.20 -20.10 11.06
C LEU A 46 21.26 -19.70 12.10
N PRO A 47 22.51 -20.21 11.98
CA PRO A 47 23.60 -19.70 12.78
C PRO A 47 23.77 -18.19 12.59
N THR A 48 23.91 -17.44 13.67
CA THR A 48 24.18 -16.00 13.59
C THR A 48 25.65 -15.76 13.26
N LEU A 49 25.92 -14.68 12.53
CA LEU A 49 27.26 -14.27 12.12
C LEU A 49 27.62 -12.89 12.68
N ALA A 50 28.89 -12.73 13.00
CA ALA A 50 29.50 -11.44 13.30
C ALA A 50 30.22 -10.89 12.07
N PRO A 51 30.41 -9.56 11.96
CA PRO A 51 31.22 -8.96 10.92
C PRO A 51 32.67 -9.48 10.91
N VAL A 52 33.23 -9.70 9.72
CA VAL A 52 34.64 -10.06 9.52
C VAL A 52 35.54 -8.86 9.29
N THR A 53 34.94 -7.67 9.18
CA THR A 53 35.65 -6.39 9.02
C THR A 53 34.95 -5.31 9.81
N THR A 54 35.60 -4.14 10.00
CA THR A 54 34.99 -3.02 10.73
C THR A 54 33.99 -2.25 9.85
N CYS A 55 33.00 -1.63 10.48
CA CYS A 55 32.06 -0.75 9.80
C CYS A 55 32.76 0.34 8.98
N ALA A 56 33.74 1.03 9.60
CA ALA A 56 34.48 2.10 8.96
C ALA A 56 35.26 1.64 7.70
N ALA A 57 35.69 0.39 7.63
CA ALA A 57 36.41 -0.11 6.48
C ALA A 57 35.54 -0.22 5.22
N LEU A 58 34.22 -0.32 5.37
CA LEU A 58 33.28 -0.46 4.25
C LEU A 58 33.30 0.74 3.30
N VAL A 59 33.64 1.93 3.78
CA VAL A 59 33.71 3.14 2.92
C VAL A 59 34.74 3.03 1.80
N ASN A 60 35.71 2.13 1.92
CA ASN A 60 36.78 1.93 0.94
C ASN A 60 36.47 0.81 -0.07
N LEU A 61 35.29 0.21 -0.02
CA LEU A 61 34.94 -0.86 -0.94
C LEU A 61 34.58 -0.33 -2.32
N ASP A 62 35.04 -1.02 -3.37
CA ASP A 62 34.52 -0.87 -4.72
C ASP A 62 33.54 -2.01 -5.03
N LEU A 63 32.27 -1.64 -5.16
CA LEU A 63 31.19 -2.56 -5.48
C LEU A 63 30.70 -2.43 -6.93
N THR A 64 31.34 -1.59 -7.75
CA THR A 64 30.91 -1.27 -9.11
C THR A 64 30.71 -2.52 -9.99
N ARG A 65 31.55 -3.55 -9.82
CA ARG A 65 31.46 -4.80 -10.60
C ARG A 65 30.20 -5.64 -10.36
N TYR A 66 29.41 -5.29 -9.33
CA TYR A 66 28.21 -6.05 -8.97
C TYR A 66 26.93 -5.41 -9.54
N THR A 67 27.05 -4.28 -10.21
CA THR A 67 25.94 -3.56 -10.83
C THR A 67 26.28 -3.16 -12.26
N ASP A 68 25.31 -2.58 -12.95
CA ASP A 68 25.45 -2.01 -14.30
C ASP A 68 26.06 -0.61 -14.32
N ALA A 69 26.33 -0.01 -13.15
CA ALA A 69 26.82 1.35 -13.03
C ALA A 69 27.79 1.53 -11.87
N LYS A 70 28.50 2.67 -11.86
CA LYS A 70 29.46 3.02 -10.80
C LYS A 70 28.77 3.09 -9.43
N VAL A 71 29.37 2.40 -8.44
CA VAL A 71 29.00 2.49 -7.03
C VAL A 71 29.96 3.40 -6.29
N THR A 72 29.42 4.36 -5.56
CA THR A 72 30.21 5.30 -4.73
C THR A 72 29.79 5.16 -3.27
N MET A 73 30.68 4.68 -2.43
CA MET A 73 30.45 4.64 -0.98
C MET A 73 30.53 6.08 -0.43
N LYS A 74 29.52 6.47 0.35
CA LYS A 74 29.42 7.84 0.91
C LYS A 74 29.81 7.85 2.40
N SER A 75 29.29 6.91 3.17
CA SER A 75 29.58 6.78 4.59
C SER A 75 29.36 5.36 5.07
N ALA A 76 30.05 4.99 6.17
CA ALA A 76 29.83 3.79 6.92
C ALA A 76 30.09 4.12 8.40
N VAL A 77 29.01 4.25 9.19
CA VAL A 77 29.07 4.74 10.57
C VAL A 77 28.30 3.82 11.50
N VAL A 78 28.82 3.68 12.72
CA VAL A 78 28.10 2.96 13.78
C VAL A 78 27.01 3.87 14.34
N ALA A 79 25.78 3.38 14.35
CA ALA A 79 24.62 4.04 14.92
C ALA A 79 23.86 3.08 15.85
N SER A 80 23.20 3.61 16.85
CA SER A 80 22.37 2.84 17.78
C SER A 80 20.90 3.09 17.46
N ALA A 81 20.11 2.02 17.42
CA ALA A 81 18.66 2.08 17.33
C ALA A 81 18.06 0.95 18.19
N SER A 82 17.03 1.27 18.97
CA SER A 82 16.31 0.28 19.82
C SER A 82 17.24 -0.59 20.68
N SER A 83 18.22 0.04 21.36
CA SER A 83 19.24 -0.63 22.19
C SER A 83 20.21 -1.56 21.45
N GLN A 84 20.23 -1.58 20.13
CA GLN A 84 21.18 -2.33 19.31
C GLN A 84 22.08 -1.41 18.48
N ASN A 85 23.30 -1.88 18.21
CA ASN A 85 24.26 -1.17 17.37
C ASN A 85 24.29 -1.75 15.97
N TYR A 86 24.25 -0.85 14.99
CA TYR A 86 24.29 -1.16 13.56
C TYR A 86 25.40 -0.41 12.86
N CYS A 87 25.93 -0.99 11.81
CA CYS A 87 26.67 -0.27 10.80
C CYS A 87 25.68 0.30 9.78
N THR A 88 25.47 1.61 9.78
CA THR A 88 24.68 2.30 8.78
C THR A 88 25.57 2.71 7.63
N VAL A 89 25.29 2.19 6.44
CA VAL A 89 26.05 2.46 5.22
C VAL A 89 25.18 3.25 4.27
N THR A 90 25.74 4.36 3.74
CA THR A 90 25.14 5.14 2.65
C THR A 90 26.02 5.03 1.43
N LEU A 91 25.45 4.72 0.29
CA LEU A 91 26.12 4.64 -1.00
C LEU A 91 25.22 5.20 -2.12
N THR A 92 25.82 5.45 -3.28
CA THR A 92 25.08 5.84 -4.48
C THR A 92 25.46 4.91 -5.63
N VAL A 93 24.46 4.37 -6.32
CA VAL A 93 24.62 3.72 -7.62
C VAL A 93 24.29 4.76 -8.70
N ALA A 94 25.22 5.00 -9.63
CA ALA A 94 25.04 6.03 -10.64
C ALA A 94 23.79 5.80 -11.52
N PRO A 95 23.13 6.88 -12.00
CA PRO A 95 23.56 8.28 -11.81
C PRO A 95 23.19 8.88 -10.44
N ALA A 96 22.10 8.46 -9.79
CA ALA A 96 21.56 9.16 -8.62
C ALA A 96 20.94 8.25 -7.55
N ASN A 97 20.88 6.92 -7.75
CA ASN A 97 20.21 6.02 -6.83
C ASN A 97 20.93 5.94 -5.48
N THR A 98 20.38 6.57 -4.44
CA THR A 98 20.90 6.53 -3.08
C THR A 98 20.37 5.31 -2.35
N VAL A 99 21.27 4.55 -1.74
CA VAL A 99 20.96 3.36 -0.93
C VAL A 99 21.43 3.58 0.48
N ILE A 100 20.57 3.30 1.46
CA ILE A 100 20.94 3.22 2.87
C ILE A 100 20.72 1.79 3.36
N MET A 101 21.73 1.25 4.02
CA MET A 101 21.67 -0.07 4.64
C MET A 101 21.94 0.00 6.13
N THR A 102 21.26 -0.83 6.90
CA THR A 102 21.52 -1.04 8.32
C THR A 102 21.91 -2.49 8.56
N LEU A 103 23.13 -2.69 9.05
CA LEU A 103 23.79 -3.98 9.19
C LEU A 103 24.01 -4.27 10.67
N PRO A 104 23.48 -5.37 11.26
CA PRO A 104 23.75 -5.75 12.63
C PRO A 104 25.25 -5.88 12.93
N LEU A 105 25.75 -5.28 14.00
CA LEU A 105 27.14 -5.45 14.42
C LEU A 105 27.40 -6.76 15.17
N SER A 106 26.35 -7.46 15.53
CA SER A 106 26.41 -8.80 16.13
C SER A 106 25.15 -9.58 15.77
N GLY A 107 25.25 -10.91 15.71
CA GLY A 107 24.08 -11.75 15.65
C GLY A 107 23.30 -11.70 14.32
N TRP A 108 23.91 -11.33 13.18
CA TRP A 108 23.21 -11.33 11.91
C TRP A 108 22.66 -12.71 11.57
N SER A 109 21.34 -12.80 11.36
CA SER A 109 20.58 -14.01 11.10
C SER A 109 20.73 -14.57 9.68
N GLN A 110 21.63 -14.04 8.87
CA GLN A 110 21.85 -14.36 7.46
C GLN A 110 20.64 -14.04 6.55
N ARG A 111 19.76 -13.16 7.01
CA ARG A 111 18.59 -12.70 6.28
C ARG A 111 18.74 -11.23 5.91
N TYR A 112 18.24 -10.91 4.73
CA TYR A 112 18.21 -9.57 4.16
C TYR A 112 16.78 -9.21 3.80
N VAL A 113 16.35 -8.00 4.16
CA VAL A 113 15.08 -7.42 3.73
C VAL A 113 15.35 -6.11 3.02
N GLN A 114 14.79 -5.94 1.83
CA GLN A 114 14.72 -4.67 1.14
C GLN A 114 13.32 -4.09 1.34
N SER A 115 13.24 -2.84 1.81
CA SER A 115 11.97 -2.14 1.91
C SER A 115 11.70 -1.34 0.65
N GLY A 116 10.47 -1.44 0.15
CA GLY A 116 9.92 -0.52 -0.83
C GLY A 116 9.63 0.85 -0.25
N CYS A 117 9.50 1.86 -1.09
CA CYS A 117 9.11 3.21 -0.69
C CYS A 117 7.64 3.50 -1.04
N GLY A 118 7.10 4.63 -0.58
CA GLY A 118 5.73 5.07 -0.85
C GLY A 118 5.67 6.33 -1.69
N GLY A 119 4.53 6.56 -2.32
CA GLY A 119 4.29 7.70 -3.18
C GLY A 119 5.23 7.72 -4.38
N GLU A 120 5.82 8.88 -4.68
CA GLU A 120 6.82 9.01 -5.74
C GLU A 120 8.26 8.81 -5.22
N CYS A 121 8.44 8.19 -4.06
CA CYS A 121 9.75 7.94 -3.45
C CYS A 121 10.57 9.23 -3.21
N GLY A 122 11.82 9.29 -3.68
CA GLY A 122 12.68 10.48 -3.55
C GLY A 122 13.35 10.65 -2.18
N ASN A 123 13.04 9.79 -1.23
CA ASN A 123 13.67 9.67 0.09
C ASN A 123 13.88 8.20 0.42
N VAL A 124 15.01 7.87 1.04
CA VAL A 124 15.28 6.49 1.40
C VAL A 124 14.46 6.06 2.60
N GLN A 125 13.64 5.05 2.43
CA GLN A 125 12.86 4.41 3.49
C GLN A 125 13.45 3.02 3.77
N ALA A 126 14.41 2.92 4.69
CA ALA A 126 14.97 1.65 5.13
C ALA A 126 14.23 1.17 6.40
N THR A 127 12.98 0.80 6.24
CA THR A 127 12.09 0.42 7.34
C THR A 127 12.32 -1.04 7.73
N ARG A 128 12.59 -1.29 9.02
CA ARG A 128 12.83 -2.65 9.53
C ARG A 128 11.56 -3.45 9.70
N ALA A 129 10.47 -2.77 10.05
CA ALA A 129 9.18 -3.38 10.36
C ALA A 129 8.05 -2.48 9.84
N PRO A 130 7.62 -2.61 8.58
CA PRO A 130 6.33 -2.09 8.18
C PRO A 130 5.20 -2.71 9.03
N SER A 131 4.01 -2.10 9.04
CA SER A 131 2.90 -2.50 9.93
C SER A 131 2.57 -4.00 9.85
N VAL A 132 2.63 -4.56 8.64
CA VAL A 132 2.36 -5.99 8.37
C VAL A 132 3.53 -6.93 8.71
N SER A 133 4.62 -6.41 9.27
CA SER A 133 5.78 -7.20 9.70
C SER A 133 6.22 -6.86 11.12
N SER A 134 5.42 -6.08 11.84
CA SER A 134 5.77 -5.53 13.16
C SER A 134 5.99 -6.60 14.24
N GLY A 135 5.35 -7.76 14.11
CA GLY A 135 5.49 -8.89 15.04
C GLY A 135 6.67 -9.81 14.77
N CYS A 136 7.44 -9.59 13.70
CA CYS A 136 8.53 -10.49 13.30
C CYS A 136 9.69 -10.47 14.32
N ALA A 137 10.01 -11.62 14.90
CA ALA A 137 11.01 -11.74 15.98
C ALA A 137 12.39 -11.24 15.57
N ILE A 138 12.88 -11.57 14.36
CA ILE A 138 14.21 -11.15 13.91
C ILE A 138 14.28 -9.67 13.52
N VAL A 139 13.14 -9.01 13.35
CA VAL A 139 13.05 -7.55 13.21
C VAL A 139 13.15 -6.90 14.58
N THR A 140 12.43 -7.43 15.57
CA THR A 140 12.41 -6.89 16.94
C THR A 140 13.73 -7.13 17.69
N ASP A 141 14.39 -8.28 17.47
CA ASP A 141 15.71 -8.58 18.06
C ASP A 141 16.87 -7.93 17.29
N GLY A 142 16.58 -7.34 16.11
CA GLY A 142 17.56 -6.59 15.32
C GLY A 142 18.57 -7.42 14.57
N SER A 143 18.35 -8.73 14.41
CA SER A 143 19.29 -9.64 13.75
C SER A 143 19.21 -9.64 12.23
N ILE A 144 18.33 -8.83 11.62
CA ILE A 144 18.11 -8.71 10.18
C ILE A 144 18.92 -7.55 9.60
N ALA A 145 19.48 -7.73 8.42
CA ALA A 145 20.03 -6.64 7.60
C ALA A 145 18.94 -6.05 6.70
N VAL A 146 18.86 -4.71 6.66
CA VAL A 146 17.82 -4.01 5.89
C VAL A 146 18.46 -2.99 4.94
N ALA A 147 17.90 -2.86 3.74
CA ALA A 147 18.20 -1.76 2.82
C ALA A 147 16.93 -1.08 2.32
N GLY A 148 17.07 0.19 1.94
CA GLY A 148 16.08 0.96 1.20
C GLY A 148 16.79 1.88 0.20
N THR A 149 16.02 2.45 -0.72
CA THR A 149 16.51 3.31 -1.78
C THR A 149 15.59 4.52 -1.99
N ASP A 150 16.13 5.62 -2.55
CA ASP A 150 15.35 6.79 -2.98
C ASP A 150 14.77 6.62 -4.40
N MET A 151 14.97 5.45 -5.00
CA MET A 151 14.54 5.10 -6.35
C MET A 151 15.12 6.02 -7.46
N GLY A 152 16.33 6.51 -7.25
CA GLY A 152 17.13 7.20 -8.29
C GLY A 152 16.87 8.69 -8.42
N HIS A 153 16.15 9.30 -7.49
CA HIS A 153 15.93 10.74 -7.46
C HIS A 153 15.77 11.25 -6.02
N GLN A 154 15.85 12.55 -5.85
CA GLN A 154 15.61 13.24 -4.58
C GLN A 154 14.58 14.35 -4.78
N GLY A 155 13.97 14.80 -3.70
CA GLY A 155 12.95 15.84 -3.73
C GLY A 155 11.57 15.25 -3.53
N GLY A 156 11.42 14.51 -2.45
CA GLY A 156 10.22 13.80 -2.14
C GLY A 156 9.12 14.65 -1.55
N GLY A 157 8.01 14.06 -1.51
CA GLY A 157 6.72 14.52 -1.10
C GLY A 157 5.77 14.28 -2.26
N SER A 158 5.04 13.18 -2.21
CA SER A 158 3.94 12.94 -3.16
C SER A 158 2.84 13.97 -2.90
N PRO A 159 2.26 14.57 -3.93
CA PRO A 159 2.59 14.40 -5.33
C PRO A 159 3.59 15.46 -5.83
N ASN A 160 4.73 15.05 -6.35
CA ASN A 160 5.71 15.94 -6.98
C ASN A 160 6.53 15.23 -8.07
N GLY A 161 5.98 15.05 -9.26
CA GLY A 161 6.64 14.40 -10.41
C GLY A 161 7.72 15.21 -11.10
N SER A 162 8.04 16.43 -10.64
CA SER A 162 8.98 17.34 -11.32
C SER A 162 10.40 16.78 -11.48
N TRP A 163 10.81 15.82 -10.66
CA TRP A 163 12.07 15.10 -10.75
C TRP A 163 12.23 14.32 -12.07
N ALA A 164 11.11 13.90 -12.67
CA ALA A 164 11.08 13.15 -13.93
C ALA A 164 11.30 14.03 -15.17
N ALA A 165 11.21 15.36 -15.01
CA ALA A 165 11.29 16.30 -16.12
C ALA A 165 12.66 16.24 -16.83
N ASN A 166 12.66 15.92 -18.13
CA ASN A 166 13.88 15.77 -18.95
C ASN A 166 14.92 14.78 -18.34
N ASN A 167 14.48 13.85 -17.50
CA ASN A 167 15.34 12.92 -16.80
C ASN A 167 14.87 11.46 -17.00
N PRO A 168 15.03 10.90 -18.20
CA PRO A 168 14.56 9.57 -18.53
C PRO A 168 15.23 8.47 -17.68
N GLN A 169 16.48 8.69 -17.23
CA GLN A 169 17.14 7.71 -16.37
C GLN A 169 16.50 7.64 -14.98
N ALA A 170 16.12 8.78 -14.40
CA ALA A 170 15.37 8.77 -13.14
C ALA A 170 14.01 8.09 -13.29
N GLN A 171 13.32 8.25 -14.43
CA GLN A 171 12.09 7.54 -14.73
C GLN A 171 12.31 6.02 -14.79
N ILE A 172 13.40 5.56 -15.42
CA ILE A 172 13.76 4.14 -15.49
C ILE A 172 14.15 3.61 -14.09
N ASP A 173 14.92 4.38 -13.34
CA ASP A 173 15.33 4.01 -11.98
C ASP A 173 14.10 3.85 -11.08
N PHE A 174 13.19 4.82 -11.07
CA PHE A 174 11.94 4.78 -10.34
C PHE A 174 11.03 3.64 -10.79
N ALA A 175 10.95 3.38 -12.08
CA ALA A 175 10.09 2.31 -12.60
C ALA A 175 10.51 0.92 -12.14
N TYR A 176 11.80 0.57 -12.23
CA TYR A 176 12.24 -0.81 -11.94
C TYR A 176 13.73 -0.98 -11.64
N ARG A 177 14.65 -0.10 -12.16
CA ARG A 177 16.08 -0.39 -12.09
C ARG A 177 16.65 -0.17 -10.69
N ALA A 178 16.24 0.89 -9.98
CA ALA A 178 16.86 1.29 -8.72
C ALA A 178 16.72 0.20 -7.64
N GLN A 179 15.57 -0.42 -7.51
CA GLN A 179 15.37 -1.53 -6.57
C GLN A 179 16.26 -2.75 -6.88
N HIS A 180 16.46 -3.06 -8.17
CA HIS A 180 17.31 -4.17 -8.60
C HIS A 180 18.78 -3.93 -8.27
N VAL A 181 19.33 -2.77 -8.67
CA VAL A 181 20.74 -2.45 -8.37
C VAL A 181 20.96 -2.30 -6.86
N THR A 182 19.94 -1.90 -6.10
CA THR A 182 19.96 -1.91 -4.63
C THR A 182 20.12 -3.33 -4.09
N ALA A 183 19.33 -4.29 -4.58
CA ALA A 183 19.45 -5.69 -4.18
C ALA A 183 20.85 -6.25 -4.50
N GLN A 184 21.41 -5.93 -5.65
CA GLN A 184 22.74 -6.35 -6.07
C GLN A 184 23.83 -5.81 -5.15
N VAL A 185 23.86 -4.49 -4.89
CA VAL A 185 24.90 -3.90 -4.01
C VAL A 185 24.73 -4.35 -2.57
N ALA A 186 23.48 -4.51 -2.09
CA ALA A 186 23.19 -4.97 -0.74
C ALA A 186 23.75 -6.37 -0.50
N LYS A 187 23.47 -7.33 -1.37
CA LYS A 187 24.00 -8.69 -1.27
C LYS A 187 25.53 -8.73 -1.33
N ALA A 188 26.13 -7.93 -2.21
CA ALA A 188 27.57 -7.82 -2.32
C ALA A 188 28.21 -7.23 -1.04
N LEU A 189 27.60 -6.17 -0.48
CA LEU A 189 28.06 -5.55 0.76
C LEU A 189 27.96 -6.49 1.94
N LEU A 190 26.86 -7.23 2.07
CA LEU A 190 26.69 -8.26 3.09
C LEU A 190 27.77 -9.34 3.03
N GLN A 191 28.06 -9.82 1.81
CA GLN A 191 29.14 -10.80 1.62
C GLN A 191 30.51 -10.24 2.05
N LYS A 192 30.78 -8.95 1.77
CA LYS A 192 32.04 -8.32 2.19
C LYS A 192 32.09 -8.10 3.70
N PHE A 193 30.98 -7.72 4.31
CA PHE A 193 30.93 -7.40 5.73
C PHE A 193 30.95 -8.64 6.63
N TYR A 194 30.18 -9.69 6.29
CA TYR A 194 30.08 -10.90 7.10
C TYR A 194 30.86 -12.10 6.56
N GLY A 195 31.57 -11.94 5.42
CA GLY A 195 32.26 -13.06 4.77
C GLY A 195 31.33 -14.05 4.06
N LYS A 196 30.02 -13.82 4.07
CA LYS A 196 29.00 -14.68 3.50
C LYS A 196 27.84 -13.87 2.91
N ALA A 197 27.33 -14.30 1.76
CA ALA A 197 26.11 -13.75 1.20
C ALA A 197 24.89 -14.11 2.08
N PRO A 198 23.79 -13.34 2.02
CA PRO A 198 22.57 -13.72 2.71
C PRO A 198 22.08 -15.09 2.25
N ALA A 199 21.63 -15.91 3.20
CA ALA A 199 21.02 -17.20 2.88
C ALA A 199 19.65 -16.99 2.23
N TYR A 200 18.92 -15.98 2.70
CA TYR A 200 17.61 -15.60 2.18
C TYR A 200 17.48 -14.09 2.05
N SER A 201 16.79 -13.68 1.01
CA SER A 201 16.52 -12.27 0.70
C SER A 201 15.03 -12.07 0.50
N TYR A 202 14.49 -11.02 1.09
CA TYR A 202 13.07 -10.68 1.07
C TYR A 202 12.87 -9.25 0.59
N PHE A 203 11.74 -9.00 -0.04
CA PHE A 203 11.24 -7.66 -0.34
C PHE A 203 9.93 -7.43 0.43
N ASP A 204 9.73 -6.24 1.00
CA ASP A 204 8.53 -5.85 1.70
C ASP A 204 8.19 -4.40 1.39
N GLY A 205 7.05 -4.15 0.76
CA GLY A 205 6.63 -2.82 0.36
C GLY A 205 5.13 -2.68 0.18
N CYS A 206 4.63 -1.45 0.39
CA CYS A 206 3.23 -1.09 0.25
C CYS A 206 3.09 0.12 -0.67
N SER A 207 1.96 0.27 -1.35
CA SER A 207 1.71 1.38 -2.27
C SER A 207 2.62 1.32 -3.51
N ASP A 208 3.44 2.35 -3.76
CA ASP A 208 4.50 2.26 -4.77
C ASP A 208 5.46 1.10 -4.45
N GLY A 209 5.77 0.86 -3.17
CA GLY A 209 6.52 -0.32 -2.74
C GLY A 209 5.83 -1.64 -3.09
N GLY A 210 4.50 -1.67 -3.18
CA GLY A 210 3.74 -2.79 -3.74
C GLY A 210 3.96 -2.95 -5.25
N ARG A 211 4.04 -1.85 -6.01
CA ARG A 211 4.45 -1.86 -7.42
C ARG A 211 5.89 -2.36 -7.58
N GLU A 212 6.81 -1.87 -6.74
CA GLU A 212 8.20 -2.36 -6.71
C GLU A 212 8.26 -3.87 -6.45
N ALA A 213 7.43 -4.38 -5.54
CA ALA A 213 7.32 -5.81 -5.25
C ALA A 213 6.93 -6.61 -6.50
N MET A 214 5.93 -6.15 -7.25
CA MET A 214 5.52 -6.79 -8.50
C MET A 214 6.60 -6.68 -9.56
N MET A 215 7.23 -5.52 -9.72
CA MET A 215 8.35 -5.33 -10.65
C MET A 215 9.52 -6.26 -10.34
N ALA A 216 9.83 -6.49 -9.06
CA ALA A 216 10.87 -7.43 -8.66
C ALA A 216 10.54 -8.86 -9.12
N ALA A 217 9.30 -9.32 -8.87
CA ALA A 217 8.89 -10.66 -9.27
C ALA A 217 8.86 -10.84 -10.80
N GLN A 218 8.38 -9.83 -11.54
CA GLN A 218 8.19 -9.89 -12.98
C GLN A 218 9.51 -9.75 -13.75
N ARG A 219 10.40 -8.83 -13.33
CA ARG A 219 11.61 -8.46 -14.09
C ARG A 219 12.90 -9.08 -13.53
N TYR A 220 12.95 -9.31 -12.22
CA TYR A 220 14.16 -9.72 -11.51
C TYR A 220 13.89 -10.94 -10.61
N PRO A 221 13.44 -12.04 -11.20
CA PRO A 221 12.88 -13.19 -10.47
C PRO A 221 13.88 -13.91 -9.56
N THR A 222 15.17 -13.53 -9.59
CA THR A 222 16.24 -14.11 -8.76
C THR A 222 16.69 -13.18 -7.64
N ASP A 223 16.14 -11.97 -7.55
CA ASP A 223 16.58 -11.00 -6.52
C ASP A 223 16.12 -11.39 -5.13
N PHE A 224 14.92 -11.93 -4.99
CA PHE A 224 14.33 -12.24 -3.69
C PHE A 224 13.74 -13.64 -3.67
N ASN A 225 13.86 -14.31 -2.51
CA ASN A 225 13.24 -15.60 -2.25
C ASN A 225 11.77 -15.48 -1.86
N GLY A 226 11.43 -14.37 -1.17
CA GLY A 226 10.07 -14.02 -0.76
C GLY A 226 9.77 -12.56 -0.99
N ILE A 227 8.58 -12.27 -1.47
CA ILE A 227 8.12 -10.91 -1.78
C ILE A 227 6.77 -10.67 -1.09
N ILE A 228 6.68 -9.58 -0.32
CA ILE A 228 5.44 -9.10 0.27
C ILE A 228 5.09 -7.78 -0.40
N GLY A 229 3.95 -7.75 -1.11
CA GLY A 229 3.43 -6.56 -1.76
C GLY A 229 2.07 -6.17 -1.21
N GLY A 230 1.96 -4.97 -0.65
CA GLY A 230 0.73 -4.44 -0.12
C GLY A 230 0.18 -3.28 -0.94
N ALA A 231 -1.15 -3.11 -0.96
CA ALA A 231 -1.84 -2.00 -1.62
C ALA A 231 -1.25 -1.70 -3.01
N LEU A 232 -1.30 -2.69 -3.89
CA LEU A 232 -0.53 -2.74 -5.13
C LEU A 232 -0.90 -1.63 -6.11
N VAL A 233 0.02 -0.74 -6.43
CA VAL A 233 -0.10 0.21 -7.56
C VAL A 233 0.42 -0.46 -8.84
N GLN A 234 -0.29 -1.48 -9.36
CA GLN A 234 0.17 -2.22 -10.55
C GLN A 234 0.25 -1.35 -11.79
N ASP A 235 -0.73 -0.47 -11.95
CA ASP A 235 -0.84 0.45 -13.09
C ASP A 235 -0.85 1.90 -12.58
N GLY A 236 0.33 2.50 -12.57
CA GLY A 236 0.52 3.87 -12.11
C GLY A 236 -0.25 4.90 -12.93
N VAL A 237 -0.61 4.59 -14.18
CA VAL A 237 -1.41 5.50 -15.03
C VAL A 237 -2.88 5.44 -14.65
N THR A 238 -3.47 4.25 -14.57
CA THR A 238 -4.86 4.13 -14.11
C THR A 238 -4.99 4.75 -12.73
N GLN A 239 -4.06 4.44 -11.81
CA GLN A 239 -4.08 4.95 -10.45
C GLN A 239 -3.95 6.49 -10.39
N ASN A 240 -2.91 7.06 -10.98
CA ASN A 240 -2.59 8.47 -10.80
C ASN A 240 -3.26 9.40 -11.82
N THR A 241 -3.85 8.85 -12.88
CA THR A 241 -4.57 9.63 -13.90
C THR A 241 -6.08 9.45 -13.76
N TYR A 242 -6.57 8.22 -13.97
CA TYR A 242 -8.02 7.97 -14.03
C TYR A 242 -8.66 7.88 -12.66
N HIS A 243 -8.10 7.14 -11.71
CA HIS A 243 -8.65 7.06 -10.35
C HIS A 243 -8.67 8.44 -9.69
N HIS A 244 -7.54 9.14 -9.61
CA HIS A 244 -7.50 10.48 -9.04
C HIS A 244 -8.25 11.53 -9.87
N GLY A 245 -8.24 11.40 -11.18
CA GLY A 245 -9.01 12.28 -12.08
C GLY A 245 -10.51 12.12 -11.88
N TRP A 246 -10.99 10.88 -11.81
CA TRP A 246 -12.40 10.58 -11.51
C TRP A 246 -12.80 11.10 -10.14
N ASN A 247 -12.01 10.83 -9.11
CA ASN A 247 -12.26 11.30 -7.76
C ASN A 247 -12.32 12.85 -7.66
N ALA A 248 -11.51 13.54 -8.46
CA ALA A 248 -11.53 15.00 -8.50
C ALA A 248 -12.74 15.58 -9.25
N LEU A 249 -13.24 14.89 -10.29
CA LEU A 249 -14.24 15.42 -11.22
C LEU A 249 -15.66 14.89 -10.97
N SER A 250 -15.83 13.63 -10.52
CA SER A 250 -17.13 12.99 -10.39
C SER A 250 -17.99 13.55 -9.26
N ASN A 251 -17.37 14.16 -8.25
CA ASN A 251 -18.05 14.82 -7.14
C ASN A 251 -18.38 16.30 -7.40
N GLN A 252 -18.31 16.76 -8.66
CA GLN A 252 -18.61 18.15 -9.02
C GLN A 252 -19.94 18.28 -9.76
N ASP A 253 -20.65 19.40 -9.51
CA ASP A 253 -21.78 19.86 -10.30
C ASP A 253 -21.31 20.44 -11.66
N ASP A 254 -22.27 20.93 -12.47
CA ASP A 254 -21.95 21.53 -13.77
C ASP A 254 -21.21 22.88 -13.67
N SER A 255 -21.21 23.49 -12.50
CA SER A 255 -20.48 24.72 -12.20
C SER A 255 -19.09 24.46 -11.63
N GLY A 256 -18.69 23.21 -11.42
CA GLY A 256 -17.41 22.79 -10.85
C GLY A 256 -17.37 22.84 -9.33
N ASN A 257 -18.51 23.03 -8.64
CA ASN A 257 -18.56 22.97 -7.18
C ASN A 257 -18.68 21.51 -6.70
N TYR A 258 -17.97 21.17 -5.64
CA TYR A 258 -18.12 19.87 -4.99
C TYR A 258 -19.45 19.77 -4.26
N VAL A 259 -20.14 18.65 -4.42
CA VAL A 259 -21.49 18.42 -3.86
C VAL A 259 -21.48 17.55 -2.61
N LEU A 260 -20.71 16.46 -2.58
CA LEU A 260 -20.46 15.69 -1.37
C LEU A 260 -19.26 16.29 -0.64
N LEU A 261 -19.44 16.68 0.62
CA LEU A 261 -18.39 17.32 1.43
C LEU A 261 -17.97 16.42 2.59
N ALA A 262 -16.72 16.56 3.06
CA ALA A 262 -16.13 15.73 4.10
C ALA A 262 -16.98 15.66 5.39
N GLY A 263 -17.68 16.75 5.76
CA GLY A 263 -18.59 16.75 6.90
C GLY A 263 -19.81 15.82 6.76
N ARG A 264 -20.08 15.29 5.57
CA ARG A 264 -21.19 14.35 5.29
C ARG A 264 -20.77 12.90 5.30
N LEU A 265 -19.45 12.62 5.24
CA LEU A 265 -18.93 11.25 5.19
C LEU A 265 -19.31 10.40 6.42
N PRO A 266 -19.33 10.92 7.67
CA PRO A 266 -19.79 10.13 8.81
C PRO A 266 -21.26 9.70 8.69
N LEU A 267 -22.12 10.53 8.12
CA LEU A 267 -23.52 10.15 7.88
C LEU A 267 -23.60 9.06 6.78
N LEU A 268 -22.91 9.25 5.66
CA LEU A 268 -22.89 8.27 4.58
C LEU A 268 -22.39 6.92 5.10
N HIS A 269 -21.27 6.91 5.82
CA HIS A 269 -20.69 5.69 6.41
C HIS A 269 -21.67 5.00 7.37
N GLN A 270 -22.36 5.74 8.24
CA GLN A 270 -23.37 5.16 9.13
C GLN A 270 -24.54 4.52 8.36
N LEU A 271 -24.96 5.13 7.24
CA LEU A 271 -26.01 4.57 6.39
C LEU A 271 -25.56 3.25 5.75
N VAL A 272 -24.32 3.20 5.27
CA VAL A 272 -23.69 1.98 4.74
C VAL A 272 -23.62 0.89 5.81
N LEU A 273 -23.11 1.20 7.01
CA LEU A 273 -23.02 0.24 8.11
C LEU A 273 -24.39 -0.30 8.53
N ASN A 274 -25.43 0.54 8.54
CA ASN A 274 -26.79 0.10 8.88
C ASN A 274 -27.31 -1.03 7.97
N GLU A 275 -26.85 -1.10 6.74
CA GLU A 275 -27.25 -2.14 5.77
C GLU A 275 -26.24 -3.30 5.70
N CYS A 276 -24.94 -3.01 5.81
CA CYS A 276 -23.90 -3.96 5.41
C CYS A 276 -23.08 -4.53 6.57
N ASP A 277 -23.01 -3.85 7.73
CA ASP A 277 -22.14 -4.26 8.85
C ASP A 277 -22.44 -5.69 9.36
N ALA A 278 -23.72 -6.10 9.38
CA ALA A 278 -24.12 -7.40 9.87
C ALA A 278 -24.00 -8.57 8.85
N ILE A 279 -23.50 -8.33 7.64
CA ILE A 279 -23.44 -9.36 6.58
C ILE A 279 -22.53 -10.52 6.99
N ASP A 280 -21.43 -10.25 7.68
CA ASP A 280 -20.49 -11.26 8.19
C ASP A 280 -20.98 -11.97 9.49
N GLY A 281 -22.14 -11.54 10.04
CA GLY A 281 -22.76 -12.05 11.26
C GLY A 281 -22.42 -11.25 12.51
N LEU A 282 -21.71 -10.12 12.39
CA LEU A 282 -21.33 -9.24 13.49
C LEU A 282 -21.55 -7.79 13.08
N ALA A 283 -22.22 -7.00 13.91
CA ALA A 283 -22.31 -5.56 13.73
C ALA A 283 -21.26 -4.88 14.64
N ASP A 284 -20.06 -4.62 14.11
CA ASP A 284 -18.93 -4.09 14.88
C ASP A 284 -18.20 -2.93 14.19
N GLY A 285 -18.82 -2.37 13.14
CA GLY A 285 -18.30 -1.26 12.35
C GLY A 285 -17.30 -1.66 11.25
N LEU A 286 -17.22 -2.96 10.91
CA LEU A 286 -16.36 -3.48 9.85
C LEU A 286 -17.19 -4.30 8.85
N ILE A 287 -16.89 -4.11 7.58
CA ILE A 287 -17.44 -4.94 6.49
C ILE A 287 -16.32 -5.89 6.05
N ASP A 288 -16.47 -7.19 6.36
CA ASP A 288 -15.43 -8.19 6.13
C ASP A 288 -15.23 -8.52 4.64
N ASP A 289 -16.29 -8.43 3.85
CA ASP A 289 -16.26 -8.58 2.38
C ASP A 289 -17.20 -7.56 1.74
N PRO A 290 -16.72 -6.35 1.41
CA PRO A 290 -17.56 -5.28 0.89
C PRO A 290 -18.18 -5.58 -0.47
N ARG A 291 -17.69 -6.57 -1.23
CA ARG A 291 -18.31 -7.03 -2.48
C ARG A 291 -19.74 -7.56 -2.28
N GLN A 292 -20.11 -7.94 -1.05
CA GLN A 292 -21.45 -8.38 -0.67
C GLN A 292 -22.36 -7.22 -0.24
N CYS A 293 -21.86 -6.00 -0.17
CA CYS A 293 -22.60 -4.82 0.25
C CYS A 293 -23.28 -4.15 -0.95
N HIS A 294 -24.58 -4.29 -1.06
CA HIS A 294 -25.37 -3.74 -2.18
C HIS A 294 -26.07 -2.42 -1.81
N PHE A 295 -25.40 -1.58 -1.02
CA PHE A 295 -25.92 -0.28 -0.59
C PHE A 295 -26.21 0.65 -1.78
N LYS A 296 -27.37 1.33 -1.72
CA LYS A 296 -27.81 2.28 -2.75
C LYS A 296 -28.06 3.66 -2.13
N PRO A 297 -27.16 4.62 -2.31
CA PRO A 297 -27.32 5.97 -1.75
C PRO A 297 -28.67 6.63 -2.07
N ALA A 298 -29.25 6.31 -3.23
CA ALA A 298 -30.54 6.87 -3.67
C ALA A 298 -31.71 6.50 -2.74
N ASP A 299 -31.66 5.33 -2.08
CA ASP A 299 -32.69 4.86 -1.15
C ASP A 299 -32.68 5.65 0.18
N HIS A 300 -31.61 6.41 0.42
CA HIS A 300 -31.39 7.22 1.62
C HIS A 300 -31.56 8.73 1.37
N VAL A 301 -32.28 9.12 0.33
CA VAL A 301 -32.59 10.53 0.03
C VAL A 301 -33.90 10.92 0.72
N CYS A 302 -33.89 11.99 1.51
CA CYS A 302 -35.10 12.52 2.13
C CYS A 302 -35.03 14.05 2.33
N ALA A 303 -36.15 14.65 2.78
CA ALA A 303 -36.25 16.09 3.01
C ALA A 303 -35.44 16.55 4.25
N ASP A 304 -35.29 15.69 5.25
CA ASP A 304 -34.47 15.98 6.45
C ASP A 304 -33.01 15.60 6.20
N THR A 305 -32.25 16.55 5.68
CA THR A 305 -30.83 16.33 5.35
C THR A 305 -29.91 16.18 6.57
N THR A 306 -30.42 16.26 7.78
CA THR A 306 -29.63 15.93 8.99
C THR A 306 -29.53 14.42 9.21
N ALA A 307 -30.49 13.65 8.71
CA ALA A 307 -30.57 12.18 8.85
C ALA A 307 -30.41 11.42 7.51
N CYS A 308 -30.49 12.13 6.37
CA CYS A 308 -30.44 11.54 5.04
C CYS A 308 -29.52 12.33 4.11
N LEU A 309 -29.28 11.78 2.94
CA LEU A 309 -28.54 12.42 1.85
C LEU A 309 -29.46 13.34 1.03
N THR A 310 -28.91 14.37 0.41
CA THR A 310 -29.54 15.02 -0.72
C THR A 310 -29.39 14.15 -1.98
N ALA A 311 -30.24 14.36 -3.00
CA ALA A 311 -30.10 13.64 -4.27
C ALA A 311 -28.73 13.87 -4.96
N ALA A 312 -28.16 15.08 -4.79
CA ALA A 312 -26.83 15.40 -5.32
C ALA A 312 -25.71 14.65 -4.62
N GLU A 313 -25.75 14.58 -3.27
CA GLU A 313 -24.79 13.80 -2.47
C GLU A 313 -24.90 12.31 -2.78
N ALA A 314 -26.11 11.76 -2.85
CA ALA A 314 -26.35 10.36 -3.20
C ALA A 314 -25.78 10.03 -4.59
N GLY A 315 -26.02 10.88 -5.57
CA GLY A 315 -25.48 10.71 -6.92
C GLY A 315 -23.95 10.82 -6.97
N ALA A 316 -23.34 11.70 -6.17
CA ALA A 316 -21.88 11.81 -6.08
C ALA A 316 -21.26 10.57 -5.39
N ALA A 317 -21.87 10.11 -4.28
CA ALA A 317 -21.42 8.89 -3.58
C ALA A 317 -21.48 7.67 -4.49
N GLN A 318 -22.57 7.50 -5.24
CA GLN A 318 -22.72 6.40 -6.21
C GLN A 318 -21.63 6.46 -7.29
N ARG A 319 -21.38 7.63 -7.90
CA ARG A 319 -20.32 7.76 -8.91
C ARG A 319 -18.94 7.46 -8.38
N LEU A 320 -18.63 7.86 -7.14
CA LEU A 320 -17.35 7.55 -6.51
C LEU A 320 -17.19 6.05 -6.25
N HIS A 321 -18.28 5.39 -5.84
CA HIS A 321 -18.30 3.94 -5.65
C HIS A 321 -18.14 3.19 -6.98
N ASP A 322 -18.96 3.51 -7.98
CA ASP A 322 -19.01 2.73 -9.22
C ASP A 322 -17.79 2.94 -10.14
N GLY A 323 -17.13 4.10 -10.07
CA GLY A 323 -16.16 4.49 -11.09
C GLY A 323 -16.83 4.91 -12.41
N PRO A 324 -16.03 5.23 -13.46
CA PRO A 324 -16.55 5.60 -14.78
C PRO A 324 -17.01 4.39 -15.57
N VAL A 325 -18.13 4.58 -16.30
CA VAL A 325 -18.67 3.60 -17.24
C VAL A 325 -18.78 4.19 -18.65
N ASP A 326 -18.76 3.35 -19.66
CA ASP A 326 -19.01 3.74 -21.05
C ASP A 326 -20.52 3.94 -21.32
N ALA A 327 -20.88 4.26 -22.56
CA ALA A 327 -22.27 4.47 -22.97
C ALA A 327 -23.17 3.22 -22.85
N ASN A 328 -22.58 2.04 -22.71
CA ASN A 328 -23.27 0.76 -22.54
C ASN A 328 -23.31 0.31 -21.08
N GLY A 329 -22.72 1.09 -20.15
CA GLY A 329 -22.61 0.75 -18.73
C GLY A 329 -21.41 -0.14 -18.40
N VAL A 330 -20.48 -0.35 -19.33
CA VAL A 330 -19.26 -1.14 -19.08
C VAL A 330 -18.24 -0.27 -18.32
N HIS A 331 -17.75 -0.77 -17.21
CA HIS A 331 -16.75 -0.08 -16.40
C HIS A 331 -15.41 0.03 -17.12
N TYR A 332 -14.64 1.08 -16.86
CA TYR A 332 -13.32 1.22 -17.47
C TYR A 332 -12.31 0.29 -16.80
N ASP A 333 -12.27 0.32 -15.49
CA ASP A 333 -11.36 -0.48 -14.68
C ASP A 333 -11.81 -0.42 -13.21
N HIS A 334 -11.79 -1.53 -12.52
CA HIS A 334 -12.17 -1.59 -11.09
C HIS A 334 -11.24 -0.75 -10.21
N LYS A 335 -9.99 -0.53 -10.64
CA LYS A 335 -9.03 0.35 -9.94
C LYS A 335 -9.47 1.82 -9.86
N ILE A 336 -10.61 2.18 -10.42
CA ILE A 336 -11.16 3.55 -10.40
C ILE A 336 -12.38 3.67 -9.46
N SER A 337 -12.83 2.59 -8.86
CA SER A 337 -13.97 2.50 -7.94
C SER A 337 -13.53 2.60 -6.46
N HIS A 338 -14.51 2.62 -5.55
CA HIS A 338 -14.28 2.54 -4.09
C HIS A 338 -15.24 1.56 -3.45
N GLU A 339 -14.77 0.81 -2.47
CA GLU A 339 -15.60 -0.11 -1.72
C GLU A 339 -16.47 0.61 -0.68
N TRP A 340 -17.72 0.13 -0.51
CA TRP A 340 -18.54 0.56 0.62
C TRP A 340 -17.89 0.12 1.94
N GLY A 341 -17.96 1.00 2.96
CA GLY A 341 -17.25 0.83 4.24
C GLY A 341 -15.93 1.61 4.29
N SER A 342 -15.52 2.27 3.20
CA SER A 342 -14.30 3.09 3.14
C SER A 342 -14.55 4.59 3.28
N GLU A 343 -15.79 5.03 3.45
CA GLU A 343 -16.22 6.43 3.29
C GLU A 343 -15.50 7.40 4.24
N LEU A 344 -15.13 6.96 5.45
CA LEU A 344 -14.41 7.81 6.40
C LEU A 344 -13.01 8.21 5.89
N ALA A 345 -12.42 7.39 5.04
CA ALA A 345 -11.14 7.66 4.42
C ALA A 345 -11.23 8.56 3.18
N TRP A 346 -12.42 8.80 2.62
CA TRP A 346 -12.62 9.61 1.40
C TRP A 346 -12.24 11.09 1.57
N THR A 347 -11.83 11.51 2.76
CA THR A 347 -11.29 12.86 3.00
C THR A 347 -10.08 13.19 2.13
N LEU A 348 -9.41 12.21 1.53
CA LEU A 348 -8.36 12.41 0.54
C LEU A 348 -8.88 13.15 -0.71
N PHE A 349 -10.11 12.84 -1.15
CA PHE A 349 -10.66 13.35 -2.40
C PHE A 349 -12.01 14.09 -2.24
N VAL A 350 -12.68 13.93 -1.10
CA VAL A 350 -13.88 14.67 -0.75
C VAL A 350 -13.48 15.89 0.09
N PRO A 351 -13.62 17.11 -0.44
CA PRO A 351 -13.12 18.30 0.24
C PRO A 351 -14.05 18.78 1.35
N THR A 352 -13.56 19.70 2.16
CA THR A 352 -14.34 20.31 3.26
C THR A 352 -15.26 21.43 2.81
N THR A 353 -15.05 21.99 1.63
CA THR A 353 -15.85 23.11 1.08
C THR A 353 -16.23 22.86 -0.39
N THR A 354 -17.29 23.51 -0.84
CA THR A 354 -17.76 23.42 -2.23
C THR A 354 -16.75 23.90 -3.26
N ALA A 355 -15.85 24.81 -2.88
CA ALA A 355 -14.78 25.32 -3.75
C ALA A 355 -13.55 24.39 -3.79
N GLY A 356 -13.47 23.37 -2.94
CA GLY A 356 -12.33 22.47 -2.86
C GLY A 356 -11.10 23.08 -2.19
N PRO A 357 -9.86 22.72 -2.60
CA PRO A 357 -9.57 21.67 -3.59
C PRO A 357 -9.71 20.25 -3.02
N SER A 358 -9.86 19.28 -3.91
CA SER A 358 -9.69 17.85 -3.60
C SER A 358 -8.20 17.49 -3.58
N GLY A 359 -7.78 16.60 -2.67
CA GLY A 359 -6.41 16.09 -2.65
C GLY A 359 -6.04 15.35 -3.95
N SER A 360 -6.98 14.60 -4.52
CA SER A 360 -6.82 13.89 -5.80
C SER A 360 -6.47 14.81 -6.97
N LEU A 361 -6.93 16.07 -6.93
CA LEU A 361 -6.58 17.07 -7.95
C LEU A 361 -5.06 17.30 -8.05
N ASN A 362 -4.37 17.29 -6.90
CA ASN A 362 -2.92 17.48 -6.87
C ASN A 362 -2.19 16.26 -7.44
N PHE A 363 -2.66 15.04 -7.13
CA PHE A 363 -2.07 13.79 -7.65
C PHE A 363 -2.16 13.73 -9.17
N VAL A 364 -3.36 13.86 -9.73
CA VAL A 364 -3.55 13.78 -11.18
C VAL A 364 -2.80 14.89 -11.91
N THR A 365 -2.78 16.11 -11.36
CA THR A 365 -2.10 17.26 -11.98
C THR A 365 -0.59 17.05 -12.01
N SER A 366 0.03 16.65 -10.87
CA SER A 366 1.47 16.42 -10.81
C SER A 366 1.88 15.26 -11.71
N TRP A 367 1.17 14.15 -11.64
CA TRP A 367 1.47 12.98 -12.45
C TRP A 367 1.39 13.27 -13.94
N TYR A 368 0.28 13.86 -14.40
CA TYR A 368 0.06 14.12 -15.82
C TYR A 368 1.06 15.11 -16.41
N ARG A 369 1.49 16.11 -15.64
CA ARG A 369 2.49 17.09 -16.07
C ARG A 369 3.84 16.49 -16.39
N TYR A 370 4.26 15.44 -15.69
CA TYR A 370 5.65 14.99 -15.69
C TYR A 370 5.84 13.51 -16.03
N LEU A 371 4.84 12.67 -15.79
CA LEU A 371 4.92 11.22 -15.91
C LEU A 371 3.85 10.63 -16.84
N GLY A 372 2.72 11.29 -16.99
CA GLY A 372 1.59 10.79 -17.78
C GLY A 372 1.84 10.77 -19.30
N GLN A 373 2.83 11.49 -19.80
CA GLN A 373 3.24 11.48 -21.19
C GLN A 373 4.76 11.45 -21.30
N PRO A 374 5.37 10.31 -21.67
CA PRO A 374 6.80 10.21 -21.85
C PRO A 374 7.32 11.28 -22.82
N ASN A 375 8.46 11.87 -22.51
CA ASN A 375 9.13 12.87 -23.33
C ASN A 375 8.38 14.21 -23.52
N GLN A 376 7.27 14.41 -22.80
CA GLN A 376 6.55 15.69 -22.80
C GLN A 376 6.40 16.22 -21.38
N ILE A 377 6.64 17.48 -21.20
CA ILE A 377 6.42 18.19 -19.94
C ILE A 377 5.30 19.19 -20.18
N LEU A 378 4.22 19.05 -19.42
CA LEU A 378 3.00 19.84 -19.58
C LEU A 378 2.78 20.74 -18.35
N THR A 379 3.73 21.64 -18.08
CA THR A 379 3.74 22.47 -16.84
C THR A 379 2.44 23.23 -16.57
N ASP A 380 1.75 23.64 -17.63
CA ASP A 380 0.52 24.44 -17.55
C ASP A 380 -0.76 23.61 -17.59
N TRP A 381 -0.63 22.27 -17.70
CA TRP A 381 -1.78 21.39 -17.72
C TRP A 381 -2.51 21.38 -16.37
N THR A 382 -3.82 21.45 -16.42
CA THR A 382 -4.71 21.32 -15.27
C THR A 382 -5.82 20.33 -15.60
N VAL A 383 -6.28 19.59 -14.60
CA VAL A 383 -7.36 18.62 -14.80
C VAL A 383 -8.70 19.33 -14.93
N THR A 384 -9.40 19.04 -16.02
CA THR A 384 -10.80 19.39 -16.29
C THR A 384 -11.45 18.22 -17.02
N LYS A 385 -12.77 18.26 -17.15
CA LYS A 385 -13.51 17.24 -17.94
C LYS A 385 -13.05 17.20 -19.41
N GLU A 386 -12.53 18.32 -19.94
CA GLU A 386 -12.02 18.42 -21.31
C GLU A 386 -10.56 17.97 -21.43
N SER A 387 -9.71 18.31 -20.44
CA SER A 387 -8.28 18.01 -20.50
C SER A 387 -7.97 16.55 -20.15
N LEU A 388 -8.83 15.92 -19.33
CA LEU A 388 -8.80 14.49 -19.02
C LEU A 388 -10.10 13.84 -19.56
N PRO A 389 -10.15 13.44 -20.83
CA PRO A 389 -11.36 12.86 -21.40
C PRO A 389 -11.63 11.49 -20.74
N LEU A 390 -12.68 11.46 -19.92
CA LEU A 390 -13.17 10.24 -19.28
C LEU A 390 -14.01 9.46 -20.31
N THR A 391 -13.32 8.94 -21.32
CA THR A 391 -13.87 8.11 -22.40
C THR A 391 -13.02 6.84 -22.55
N PRO A 392 -13.57 5.73 -23.09
CA PRO A 392 -12.78 4.52 -23.37
C PRO A 392 -11.54 4.81 -24.22
N GLN A 393 -11.66 5.65 -25.23
CA GLN A 393 -10.53 6.03 -26.07
C GLN A 393 -9.49 6.85 -25.30
N GLY A 394 -9.92 7.76 -24.40
CA GLY A 394 -9.04 8.52 -23.52
C GLY A 394 -8.26 7.61 -22.58
N PHE A 395 -8.93 6.61 -21.98
CA PHE A 395 -8.33 5.59 -21.14
C PHE A 395 -7.21 4.84 -21.88
N TRP A 396 -7.48 4.31 -23.08
CA TRP A 396 -6.46 3.60 -23.86
C TRP A 396 -5.32 4.50 -24.35
N ASN A 397 -5.61 5.74 -24.68
CA ASN A 397 -4.56 6.70 -25.04
C ASN A 397 -3.63 6.99 -23.85
N ALA A 398 -4.16 7.07 -22.63
CA ALA A 398 -3.34 7.23 -21.44
C ALA A 398 -2.48 5.98 -21.18
N GLN A 399 -3.05 4.79 -21.30
CA GLN A 399 -2.33 3.52 -21.16
C GLN A 399 -1.18 3.39 -22.17
N ALA A 400 -1.39 3.78 -23.42
CA ALA A 400 -0.35 3.75 -24.46
C ALA A 400 0.88 4.61 -24.12
N ASN A 401 0.71 5.65 -23.29
CA ASN A 401 1.79 6.53 -22.84
C ASN A 401 2.48 6.03 -21.55
N ALA A 402 1.96 5.01 -20.91
CA ALA A 402 2.35 4.58 -19.57
C ALA A 402 3.40 3.47 -19.52
N VAL A 403 4.20 3.36 -20.54
CA VAL A 403 5.08 2.20 -20.82
C VAL A 403 6.05 1.79 -19.70
N LEU A 404 6.28 2.58 -18.66
CA LEU A 404 7.28 2.29 -17.64
C LEU A 404 6.69 1.81 -16.30
N LEU A 405 5.53 2.32 -15.91
CA LEU A 405 5.05 2.25 -14.52
C LEU A 405 3.87 1.27 -14.37
N THR A 406 3.83 0.29 -15.26
CA THR A 406 2.87 -0.82 -15.22
C THR A 406 3.55 -2.10 -14.75
N ALA A 407 3.05 -2.70 -13.68
CA ALA A 407 3.52 -3.94 -13.07
C ALA A 407 2.41 -5.01 -13.10
N ASP A 408 1.75 -5.14 -14.23
CA ASP A 408 0.54 -5.93 -14.43
C ASP A 408 0.75 -7.24 -15.22
N ASN A 409 2.02 -7.61 -15.51
CA ASN A 409 2.31 -8.90 -16.14
C ASN A 409 1.96 -10.07 -15.20
N PRO A 410 0.94 -10.90 -15.53
CA PRO A 410 0.51 -11.99 -14.66
C PRO A 410 1.36 -13.27 -14.83
N ASP A 411 2.25 -13.32 -15.81
CA ASP A 411 3.20 -14.45 -15.96
C ASP A 411 4.38 -14.31 -15.02
N LEU A 412 4.29 -14.99 -13.89
CA LEU A 412 5.32 -15.08 -12.86
C LEU A 412 6.08 -16.42 -12.91
N SER A 413 6.04 -17.12 -14.05
CA SER A 413 6.66 -18.45 -14.21
C SER A 413 8.14 -18.44 -13.87
N ALA A 414 8.88 -17.40 -14.25
CA ALA A 414 10.31 -17.30 -13.93
C ALA A 414 10.55 -17.20 -12.41
N PHE A 415 9.74 -16.40 -11.69
CA PHE A 415 9.81 -16.26 -10.24
C PHE A 415 9.43 -17.56 -9.52
N HIS A 416 8.33 -18.19 -9.92
CA HIS A 416 7.89 -19.49 -9.41
C HIS A 416 8.95 -20.58 -9.62
N ASN A 417 9.52 -20.69 -10.82
CA ASN A 417 10.52 -21.71 -11.16
C ASN A 417 11.85 -21.53 -10.40
N ASN A 418 12.16 -20.31 -9.94
CA ASN A 418 13.26 -20.04 -9.02
C ASN A 418 12.93 -20.32 -7.55
N GLY A 419 11.75 -20.88 -7.25
CA GLY A 419 11.30 -21.17 -5.88
C GLY A 419 10.73 -19.97 -5.12
N GLY A 420 10.52 -18.86 -5.80
CA GLY A 420 9.98 -17.63 -5.21
C GLY A 420 8.60 -17.82 -4.58
N LYS A 421 8.34 -17.08 -3.52
CA LYS A 421 7.05 -17.02 -2.80
C LYS A 421 6.56 -15.59 -2.69
N MET A 422 5.25 -15.40 -2.84
CA MET A 422 4.64 -14.07 -2.82
C MET A 422 3.46 -14.02 -1.84
N ILE A 423 3.43 -12.97 -1.03
CA ILE A 423 2.25 -12.56 -0.29
C ILE A 423 1.78 -11.21 -0.85
N ILE A 424 0.54 -11.17 -1.28
CA ILE A 424 -0.17 -9.93 -1.61
C ILE A 424 -1.08 -9.61 -0.41
N TRP A 425 -1.15 -8.35 0.00
CA TRP A 425 -2.12 -7.94 1.01
C TRP A 425 -2.75 -6.59 0.66
N HIS A 426 -3.98 -6.36 1.13
CA HIS A 426 -4.70 -5.11 0.90
C HIS A 426 -5.70 -4.83 2.02
N GLY A 427 -5.89 -3.56 2.35
CA GLY A 427 -6.99 -3.11 3.21
C GLY A 427 -8.26 -2.95 2.41
N TRP A 428 -9.38 -3.52 2.89
CA TRP A 428 -10.66 -3.38 2.19
C TRP A 428 -11.16 -1.93 2.13
N SER A 429 -10.77 -1.09 3.09
CA SER A 429 -11.15 0.33 3.13
C SER A 429 -10.09 1.27 2.56
N ASP A 430 -9.19 0.77 1.72
CA ASP A 430 -8.15 1.58 1.07
C ASP A 430 -8.76 2.56 0.07
N GLN A 431 -8.70 3.83 0.40
CA GLN A 431 -9.26 4.94 -0.39
C GLN A 431 -8.30 5.49 -1.43
N HIS A 432 -7.03 5.12 -1.35
CA HIS A 432 -6.00 5.68 -2.24
C HIS A 432 -5.67 4.72 -3.39
N VAL A 433 -5.52 3.43 -3.06
CA VAL A 433 -5.34 2.34 -4.02
C VAL A 433 -6.41 1.30 -3.73
N THR A 434 -7.40 1.18 -4.60
CA THR A 434 -8.52 0.28 -4.34
C THR A 434 -8.09 -1.20 -4.32
N PRO A 435 -8.64 -2.03 -3.40
CA PRO A 435 -8.31 -3.45 -3.30
C PRO A 435 -8.69 -4.25 -4.54
N GLN A 436 -9.62 -3.75 -5.36
CA GLN A 436 -10.04 -4.40 -6.60
C GLN A 436 -8.84 -4.67 -7.54
N GLY A 437 -7.89 -3.74 -7.64
CA GLY A 437 -6.69 -3.96 -8.46
C GLY A 437 -5.85 -5.16 -8.00
N ALA A 438 -5.75 -5.41 -6.68
CA ALA A 438 -5.06 -6.58 -6.17
C ALA A 438 -5.82 -7.89 -6.48
N LEU A 439 -7.16 -7.86 -6.40
CA LEU A 439 -8.02 -8.99 -6.80
C LEU A 439 -7.91 -9.29 -8.29
N GLU A 440 -7.94 -8.25 -9.15
CA GLU A 440 -7.74 -8.40 -10.59
C GLU A 440 -6.41 -9.09 -10.92
N TYR A 441 -5.32 -8.61 -10.30
CA TYR A 441 -4.00 -9.19 -10.53
C TYR A 441 -3.91 -10.64 -10.02
N PHE A 442 -4.46 -10.91 -8.85
CA PHE A 442 -4.50 -12.26 -8.30
C PHE A 442 -5.32 -13.23 -9.18
N SER A 443 -6.43 -12.76 -9.75
CA SER A 443 -7.22 -13.50 -10.74
C SER A 443 -6.46 -13.70 -12.05
N ALA A 444 -5.80 -12.65 -12.57
CA ALA A 444 -5.02 -12.74 -13.81
C ALA A 444 -3.86 -13.75 -13.72
N ILE A 445 -3.21 -13.87 -12.55
CA ILE A 445 -2.21 -14.93 -12.31
C ILE A 445 -2.87 -16.31 -12.41
N LYS A 446 -4.08 -16.49 -11.84
CA LYS A 446 -4.85 -17.74 -11.94
C LYS A 446 -5.14 -18.09 -13.40
N ASP A 447 -5.62 -17.11 -14.16
CA ASP A 447 -6.00 -17.31 -15.57
C ASP A 447 -4.79 -17.63 -16.46
N THR A 448 -3.63 -17.04 -16.14
CA THR A 448 -2.38 -17.25 -16.90
C THR A 448 -1.66 -18.53 -16.53
N MET A 449 -1.54 -18.84 -15.25
CA MET A 449 -0.67 -19.93 -14.75
C MET A 449 -1.46 -21.13 -14.23
N GLY A 450 -2.77 -21.01 -14.09
CA GLY A 450 -3.65 -21.98 -13.45
C GLY A 450 -3.69 -21.86 -11.93
N GLN A 451 -4.87 -22.12 -11.35
CA GLN A 451 -5.13 -21.95 -9.92
C GLN A 451 -4.15 -22.74 -9.04
N GLY A 452 -3.90 -24.02 -9.37
CA GLY A 452 -3.01 -24.85 -8.56
C GLY A 452 -1.58 -24.34 -8.51
N VAL A 453 -1.07 -23.76 -9.62
CA VAL A 453 0.25 -23.13 -9.67
C VAL A 453 0.23 -21.85 -8.84
N ARG A 454 -0.71 -20.93 -9.10
CA ARG A 454 -0.86 -19.70 -8.31
C ARG A 454 -0.85 -20.01 -6.81
N ASP A 455 -1.73 -20.89 -6.36
CA ASP A 455 -1.92 -21.18 -4.93
C ASP A 455 -0.70 -21.84 -4.27
N SER A 456 0.22 -22.39 -5.07
CA SER A 456 1.46 -23.00 -4.58
C SER A 456 2.53 -21.98 -4.19
N PHE A 457 2.46 -20.75 -4.72
CA PHE A 457 3.49 -19.73 -4.50
C PHE A 457 2.97 -18.32 -4.25
N VAL A 458 1.68 -18.05 -4.42
CA VAL A 458 1.03 -16.76 -4.09
C VAL A 458 -0.05 -16.97 -3.04
N LYS A 459 -0.07 -16.11 -2.02
CA LYS A 459 -1.19 -15.96 -1.06
C LYS A 459 -1.62 -14.52 -1.01
N MET A 460 -2.94 -14.27 -0.89
CA MET A 460 -3.48 -12.94 -0.74
C MET A 460 -4.24 -12.83 0.58
N TYR A 461 -4.09 -11.68 1.26
CA TYR A 461 -4.77 -11.36 2.52
C TYR A 461 -5.48 -10.02 2.40
N LEU A 462 -6.77 -9.99 2.74
CA LEU A 462 -7.60 -8.79 2.70
C LEU A 462 -8.00 -8.43 4.13
N PHE A 463 -7.74 -7.19 4.52
CA PHE A 463 -7.87 -6.71 5.89
C PHE A 463 -9.11 -5.82 6.02
N PRO A 464 -10.20 -6.27 6.69
CA PRO A 464 -11.40 -5.47 6.89
C PRO A 464 -11.13 -4.17 7.63
N GLY A 465 -11.70 -3.07 7.15
CA GLY A 465 -11.61 -1.75 7.78
C GLY A 465 -10.21 -1.12 7.78
N VAL A 466 -9.24 -1.68 7.06
CA VAL A 466 -7.88 -1.15 6.97
C VAL A 466 -7.77 -0.21 5.77
N TYR A 467 -7.18 0.98 6.02
CA TYR A 467 -6.92 2.02 5.03
C TYR A 467 -5.62 1.77 4.25
N HIS A 468 -5.20 2.78 3.49
CA HIS A 468 -4.00 2.68 2.66
C HIS A 468 -2.75 2.41 3.50
N CYS A 469 -2.15 1.23 3.34
CA CYS A 469 -0.95 0.75 4.04
C CYS A 469 -1.05 0.61 5.56
N GLY A 470 -2.21 0.84 6.17
CA GLY A 470 -2.43 0.72 7.62
C GLY A 470 -3.39 1.77 8.16
N GLY A 471 -3.70 1.71 9.44
CA GLY A 471 -4.72 2.54 10.06
C GLY A 471 -6.13 2.12 9.69
N GLY A 472 -7.13 2.95 10.01
CA GLY A 472 -8.54 2.66 9.78
C GLY A 472 -9.25 2.10 11.02
N GLU A 473 -10.45 1.59 10.81
CA GLU A 473 -11.31 1.06 11.86
C GLU A 473 -10.96 -0.39 12.22
N GLY A 474 -10.26 -1.11 11.33
CA GLY A 474 -9.92 -2.52 11.49
C GLY A 474 -8.53 -2.79 12.08
N PRO A 475 -8.27 -4.05 12.47
CA PRO A 475 -6.93 -4.48 12.89
C PRO A 475 -5.93 -4.44 11.72
N ASP A 476 -4.90 -3.59 11.83
CA ASP A 476 -3.94 -3.28 10.76
C ASP A 476 -2.52 -3.82 10.99
N ALA A 477 -2.22 -4.37 12.17
CA ALA A 477 -0.91 -4.91 12.50
C ALA A 477 -0.91 -6.44 12.48
N ALA A 478 -0.08 -7.03 11.62
CA ALA A 478 0.05 -8.49 11.47
C ALA A 478 1.51 -8.89 11.21
N ASP A 479 1.85 -10.16 11.39
CA ASP A 479 3.20 -10.69 11.11
C ASP A 479 3.21 -11.50 9.80
N LEU A 480 3.19 -10.81 8.67
CA LEU A 480 3.32 -11.46 7.37
C LEU A 480 4.77 -11.89 7.08
N LEU A 481 5.77 -11.19 7.65
CA LEU A 481 7.18 -11.45 7.33
C LEU A 481 7.67 -12.78 7.94
N SER A 482 7.32 -13.10 9.20
CA SER A 482 7.66 -14.42 9.76
C SER A 482 6.94 -15.54 9.03
N ASN A 483 5.69 -15.32 8.60
CA ASN A 483 4.95 -16.27 7.79
C ASN A 483 5.63 -16.50 6.42
N MET A 484 6.07 -15.43 5.74
CA MET A 484 6.83 -15.51 4.50
C MET A 484 8.15 -16.27 4.70
N MET A 485 8.91 -15.96 5.76
CA MET A 485 10.17 -16.66 6.08
C MET A 485 9.93 -18.14 6.33
N ASN A 486 8.91 -18.51 7.09
CA ASN A 486 8.57 -19.91 7.33
C ASN A 486 8.18 -20.65 6.03
N TRP A 487 7.52 -19.95 5.12
CA TRP A 487 7.14 -20.53 3.82
C TRP A 487 8.36 -20.77 2.94
N VAL A 488 9.19 -19.75 2.77
CA VAL A 488 10.42 -19.83 1.94
C VAL A 488 11.43 -20.82 2.52
N GLU A 489 11.67 -20.75 3.84
CA GLU A 489 12.81 -21.41 4.47
C GLU A 489 12.50 -22.84 4.93
N ALA A 490 11.25 -23.13 5.29
CA ALA A 490 10.83 -24.39 5.86
C ALA A 490 9.65 -25.05 5.10
N GLY A 491 9.21 -24.47 3.97
CA GLY A 491 8.08 -24.97 3.19
C GLY A 491 6.73 -24.90 3.90
N ALA A 492 6.62 -24.13 4.99
CA ALA A 492 5.39 -23.99 5.76
C ALA A 492 4.48 -22.95 5.13
N THR A 493 3.57 -23.41 4.28
CA THR A 493 2.58 -22.54 3.62
C THR A 493 1.81 -21.70 4.63
N PRO A 494 1.73 -20.36 4.45
CA PRO A 494 0.98 -19.50 5.33
C PRO A 494 -0.52 -19.84 5.32
N GLY A 495 -1.07 -19.95 6.52
CA GLY A 495 -2.51 -20.08 6.75
C GLY A 495 -3.10 -18.80 7.33
N VAL A 496 -3.95 -18.94 8.37
CA VAL A 496 -4.50 -17.79 9.08
C VAL A 496 -3.39 -16.94 9.70
N VAL A 497 -3.52 -15.61 9.55
CA VAL A 497 -2.70 -14.62 10.22
C VAL A 497 -3.59 -13.86 11.20
N VAL A 498 -3.11 -13.60 12.41
CA VAL A 498 -3.86 -12.81 13.38
C VAL A 498 -3.42 -11.36 13.29
N ALA A 499 -4.35 -10.51 12.88
CA ALA A 499 -4.18 -9.07 12.92
C ALA A 499 -4.60 -8.48 14.27
N SER A 500 -3.96 -7.40 14.69
CA SER A 500 -4.28 -6.68 15.92
C SER A 500 -4.45 -5.19 15.67
N GLN A 501 -5.36 -4.58 16.42
CA GLN A 501 -5.52 -3.13 16.52
C GLN A 501 -5.09 -2.68 17.91
N SER A 502 -4.33 -1.60 17.98
CA SER A 502 -3.87 -1.06 19.26
C SER A 502 -4.27 0.39 19.41
N VAL A 503 -4.79 0.73 20.60
CA VAL A 503 -5.07 2.10 21.00
C VAL A 503 -4.17 2.46 22.17
N ASN A 504 -3.37 3.49 22.03
CA ASN A 504 -2.39 3.92 23.05
C ASN A 504 -1.45 2.78 23.51
N GLY A 505 -1.04 1.92 22.58
CA GLY A 505 -0.14 0.80 22.85
C GLY A 505 -0.80 -0.42 23.49
N THR A 506 -2.11 -0.41 23.68
CA THR A 506 -2.88 -1.55 24.19
C THR A 506 -3.65 -2.18 23.04
N VAL A 507 -3.53 -3.50 22.85
CA VAL A 507 -4.33 -4.24 21.89
C VAL A 507 -5.80 -4.23 22.33
N THR A 508 -6.67 -3.70 21.50
CA THR A 508 -8.10 -3.54 21.77
C THR A 508 -8.96 -4.51 20.95
N ARG A 509 -8.44 -4.97 19.80
CA ARG A 509 -9.16 -5.90 18.91
C ARG A 509 -8.15 -6.80 18.20
N THR A 510 -8.52 -8.05 18.01
CA THR A 510 -7.78 -8.99 17.14
C THR A 510 -8.76 -9.67 16.18
N ARG A 511 -8.29 -9.96 14.94
CA ARG A 511 -9.10 -10.60 13.90
C ARG A 511 -8.26 -11.68 13.19
N PRO A 512 -8.80 -12.87 12.90
CA PRO A 512 -8.12 -13.81 12.03
C PRO A 512 -8.30 -13.35 10.59
N ILE A 513 -7.19 -13.21 9.88
CA ILE A 513 -7.19 -12.93 8.44
C ILE A 513 -6.76 -14.21 7.74
N TYR A 514 -7.66 -14.77 6.93
CA TYR A 514 -7.42 -15.98 6.18
C TYR A 514 -6.87 -15.66 4.79
N PRO A 515 -6.12 -16.59 4.17
CA PRO A 515 -5.80 -16.46 2.75
C PRO A 515 -7.07 -16.44 1.90
N PHE A 516 -7.23 -15.41 1.07
CA PHE A 516 -8.32 -15.31 0.11
C PHE A 516 -8.34 -16.56 -0.83
N PRO A 517 -9.52 -17.15 -1.13
CA PRO A 517 -10.88 -16.64 -0.95
C PRO A 517 -11.58 -17.11 0.35
N THR A 518 -10.86 -17.20 1.45
CA THR A 518 -11.45 -17.50 2.75
C THR A 518 -11.52 -16.22 3.59
N VAL A 519 -12.66 -15.98 4.21
CA VAL A 519 -12.91 -14.82 5.09
C VAL A 519 -13.23 -15.29 6.52
N ALA A 520 -13.20 -14.36 7.46
CA ALA A 520 -13.59 -14.62 8.84
C ALA A 520 -15.13 -14.53 8.98
N ARG A 521 -15.73 -15.49 9.67
CA ARG A 521 -17.15 -15.45 10.01
C ARG A 521 -17.31 -15.53 11.52
N TYR A 522 -18.10 -14.63 12.10
CA TYR A 522 -18.31 -14.59 13.54
C TYR A 522 -19.11 -15.81 14.04
N ASN A 523 -18.68 -16.38 15.17
CA ASN A 523 -19.31 -17.58 15.75
C ASN A 523 -20.68 -17.31 16.39
N GLY A 524 -21.02 -16.05 16.69
CA GLY A 524 -22.22 -15.70 17.44
C GLY A 524 -22.18 -16.15 18.90
N ASN A 525 -23.36 -16.35 19.48
CA ASN A 525 -23.57 -16.96 20.83
C ASN A 525 -22.85 -16.25 21.99
N GLY A 526 -22.61 -14.91 21.89
CA GLY A 526 -21.98 -14.14 22.97
C GLY A 526 -20.46 -14.32 23.05
N ALA A 527 -19.82 -14.83 21.99
CA ALA A 527 -18.37 -14.83 21.87
C ALA A 527 -17.83 -13.37 21.87
N ASP A 528 -16.61 -13.15 22.40
CA ASP A 528 -16.01 -11.83 22.43
C ASP A 528 -15.68 -11.35 21.00
N PRO A 529 -16.36 -10.30 20.46
CA PRO A 529 -16.14 -9.85 19.09
C PRO A 529 -14.75 -9.25 18.87
N ASN A 530 -14.02 -8.93 19.94
CA ASN A 530 -12.68 -8.38 19.86
C ASN A 530 -11.57 -9.46 19.88
N SER A 531 -11.94 -10.74 19.99
CA SER A 531 -10.99 -11.85 20.01
C SER A 531 -11.01 -12.64 18.70
N TYR A 532 -9.82 -12.85 18.11
CA TYR A 532 -9.67 -13.66 16.90
C TYR A 532 -10.20 -15.11 17.06
N THR A 533 -10.31 -15.62 18.29
CA THR A 533 -10.83 -16.96 18.58
C THR A 533 -12.34 -17.08 18.41
N SER A 534 -13.03 -15.94 18.24
CA SER A 534 -14.48 -15.88 18.09
C SER A 534 -14.95 -15.98 16.63
N PHE A 535 -14.06 -16.38 15.73
CA PHE A 535 -14.34 -16.49 14.30
C PHE A 535 -13.95 -17.86 13.75
N HIS A 536 -14.60 -18.25 12.67
CA HIS A 536 -14.27 -19.45 11.90
C HIS A 536 -14.11 -19.11 10.40
N PRO A 537 -13.38 -19.94 9.62
CA PRO A 537 -13.20 -19.70 8.20
C PRO A 537 -14.49 -19.99 7.40
N LEU A 538 -14.78 -19.09 6.44
CA LEU A 538 -15.82 -19.28 5.42
C LEU A 538 -15.18 -19.02 4.06
N THR A 539 -15.32 -19.96 3.10
CA THR A 539 -14.83 -19.75 1.74
C THR A 539 -15.90 -19.03 0.93
N VAL A 540 -15.50 -17.95 0.26
CA VAL A 540 -16.30 -17.13 -0.65
C VAL A 540 -15.87 -17.33 -2.09
N ALA A 541 -16.47 -16.61 -3.06
CA ALA A 541 -16.08 -16.68 -4.46
C ALA A 541 -14.62 -16.19 -4.67
N ASP A 542 -13.83 -16.94 -5.48
CA ASP A 542 -12.46 -16.57 -5.91
C ASP A 542 -12.54 -15.71 -7.19
N THR A 543 -13.20 -14.56 -7.09
CA THR A 543 -13.52 -13.64 -8.19
C THR A 543 -13.26 -12.20 -7.78
N VAL A 544 -13.19 -11.29 -8.74
CA VAL A 544 -12.97 -9.86 -8.47
C VAL A 544 -14.19 -9.25 -7.78
N ASP A 545 -15.38 -9.58 -8.25
CA ASP A 545 -16.64 -9.24 -7.61
C ASP A 545 -17.38 -10.50 -7.10
N ALA A 546 -18.45 -10.33 -6.34
CA ALA A 546 -19.16 -11.45 -5.72
C ALA A 546 -19.89 -12.33 -6.72
N ASP A 547 -20.36 -11.75 -7.84
CA ASP A 547 -21.25 -12.38 -8.80
C ASP A 547 -20.52 -12.94 -10.04
N ASP A 548 -19.24 -12.60 -10.23
CA ASP A 548 -18.35 -13.02 -11.34
C ASP A 548 -18.89 -12.68 -12.75
N ASP A 549 -19.73 -11.67 -12.86
CA ASP A 549 -20.35 -11.24 -14.13
C ASP A 549 -19.88 -9.85 -14.60
N TYR A 550 -18.87 -9.30 -13.95
CA TYR A 550 -18.41 -7.94 -14.15
C TYR A 550 -17.42 -7.84 -15.32
N GLU A 551 -17.84 -7.19 -16.39
CA GLU A 551 -16.99 -6.88 -17.53
C GLU A 551 -16.39 -5.48 -17.42
N TRP A 552 -15.09 -5.33 -17.70
CA TRP A 552 -14.40 -4.04 -17.70
C TRP A 552 -13.41 -3.91 -18.85
N ILE A 553 -13.19 -2.68 -19.31
CA ILE A 553 -12.35 -2.39 -20.47
C ILE A 553 -10.88 -2.71 -20.21
N GLY A 554 -10.37 -2.43 -19.00
CA GLY A 554 -8.99 -2.63 -18.61
C GLY A 554 -8.55 -4.08 -18.44
N LYS A 555 -9.44 -5.08 -18.53
CA LYS A 555 -9.13 -6.51 -18.33
C LYS A 555 -7.95 -6.99 -19.18
N THR A 556 -7.79 -6.46 -20.39
CA THR A 556 -6.72 -6.83 -21.31
C THR A 556 -5.35 -6.27 -20.95
N LEU A 557 -5.23 -5.36 -19.97
CA LEU A 557 -3.96 -4.89 -19.43
C LEU A 557 -3.17 -6.03 -18.79
N TYR A 558 -3.86 -6.99 -18.17
CA TYR A 558 -3.24 -8.18 -17.57
C TYR A 558 -2.88 -9.23 -18.63
N THR A 559 -2.07 -8.82 -19.61
CA THR A 559 -1.61 -9.72 -20.69
C THR A 559 -0.22 -10.28 -20.35
N PRO A 560 -0.01 -11.62 -20.43
CA PRO A 560 1.29 -12.22 -20.21
C PRO A 560 2.39 -11.58 -21.08
N GLY A 561 3.51 -11.21 -20.45
CA GLY A 561 4.62 -10.55 -21.12
C GLY A 561 4.43 -9.03 -21.32
N HIS A 562 3.38 -8.43 -20.74
CA HIS A 562 3.16 -6.98 -20.77
C HIS A 562 4.23 -6.26 -19.94
N GLN A 563 5.37 -6.01 -20.55
CA GLN A 563 6.51 -5.29 -19.96
C GLN A 563 7.24 -4.48 -21.01
N SER A 564 7.48 -3.20 -20.74
CA SER A 564 8.29 -2.34 -21.59
C SER A 564 9.75 -2.33 -21.15
N ALA A 565 10.68 -2.37 -22.11
CA ALA A 565 12.08 -2.11 -21.87
C ALA A 565 12.43 -0.73 -22.41
N CYS A 566 12.95 0.15 -21.56
CA CYS A 566 13.27 1.52 -21.92
C CYS A 566 14.75 1.84 -21.68
N VAL A 567 15.29 2.73 -22.49
CA VAL A 567 16.64 3.28 -22.35
C VAL A 567 16.58 4.80 -22.40
N ALA A 568 17.47 5.44 -21.65
CA ALA A 568 17.66 6.89 -21.72
C ALA A 568 18.56 7.24 -22.94
N ASN A 569 18.09 8.16 -23.78
CA ASN A 569 18.84 8.70 -24.90
C ASN A 569 18.82 10.24 -24.83
N GLY A 570 19.82 10.82 -24.19
CA GLY A 570 19.80 12.22 -23.81
C GLY A 570 18.66 12.54 -22.86
N THR A 571 17.77 13.45 -23.26
CA THR A 571 16.56 13.81 -22.50
C THR A 571 15.32 12.99 -22.91
N GLN A 572 15.48 12.02 -23.81
CA GLN A 572 14.40 11.22 -24.35
C GLN A 572 14.39 9.81 -23.73
N LEU A 573 13.21 9.35 -23.38
CA LEU A 573 12.93 7.97 -23.05
C LEU A 573 12.60 7.21 -24.34
N VAL A 574 13.39 6.18 -24.66
CA VAL A 574 13.16 5.32 -25.82
C VAL A 574 12.77 3.94 -25.32
N CYS A 575 11.53 3.55 -25.57
CA CYS A 575 10.99 2.28 -25.12
C CYS A 575 10.70 1.35 -26.29
N ASN A 576 11.01 0.08 -26.12
CA ASN A 576 10.37 -0.98 -26.90
C ASN A 576 9.05 -1.27 -26.21
N PRO A 577 7.91 -0.91 -26.81
CA PRO A 577 6.63 -1.16 -26.18
C PRO A 577 6.45 -2.67 -26.02
N ALA A 578 6.00 -3.10 -24.86
CA ALA A 578 5.26 -4.34 -24.77
C ALA A 578 4.11 -4.25 -25.76
N THR A 579 3.74 -5.36 -26.36
CA THR A 579 2.57 -5.42 -27.22
C THR A 579 1.34 -5.09 -26.39
N LEU A 580 1.02 -3.79 -26.28
CA LEU A 580 -0.32 -3.37 -25.89
C LEU A 580 -1.29 -3.96 -26.92
N PRO A 581 -2.45 -4.44 -26.49
CA PRO A 581 -3.50 -4.85 -27.44
C PRO A 581 -3.76 -3.69 -28.39
N THR A 582 -3.34 -3.83 -29.65
CA THR A 582 -3.39 -2.75 -30.65
C THR A 582 -4.75 -2.55 -31.25
N SER A 583 -5.76 -3.28 -30.80
CA SER A 583 -7.12 -3.14 -31.31
C SER A 583 -8.13 -3.30 -30.18
N VAL A 584 -8.82 -2.24 -29.88
CA VAL A 584 -10.15 -2.28 -29.27
C VAL A 584 -11.12 -2.81 -30.34
N THR A 585 -11.08 -4.12 -30.61
CA THR A 585 -12.12 -4.77 -31.40
C THR A 585 -13.28 -5.04 -30.47
N GLY A 586 -14.22 -4.11 -30.42
CA GLY A 586 -15.44 -4.27 -29.62
C GLY A 586 -16.01 -3.01 -29.00
N LEU A 587 -15.61 -1.81 -29.46
CA LEU A 587 -16.34 -0.56 -29.14
C LEU A 587 -17.41 -0.29 -30.20
#